data_631e74c851d37e5403783940d85914f2
#
_entry.id   631e74c851d37e5403783940d85914f2
#
_cell.length_a   1.000
_cell.length_b   1.000
_cell.length_c   1.000
_cell.angle_alpha   90.00
_cell.angle_beta   90.00
_cell.angle_gamma   90.00
#
_symmetry.space_group_name_H-M   'P 1'
#
loop_
_entity.id
_entity.type
_entity.pdbx_description
1 polymer ?
#
loop_
_entity_poly.entity_id
_entity_poly.type
_entity_poly.pdbx_seq_one_letter_code
_entity_poly.pdbx_strand_id
1 'polypeptide(L)'
;MTRVATRSATAAVAVLVLAGCAVLPAMPEPVPTDLVPSSVPVATPSSSGNLSPDGFDAAQRMAVRIRNVGCNSLSTGSGFAIDESTLITNRHVVADSSDLQLSTYDGRDVAVTASSTAALADLAVVRTADALPTAPGLADADPDPGDEVTVVGYPQGGALTVTSGQVIGATTDPLNENLGQVLVTNAEVEPGSSGSAVLDAEGRVVGVVYAKNSTGQSFVVPVSTLRQLLADETAFAATTSCTGG
;
A
#
# COMPACT_ATOMS: atom_id res chain seq x y z
N MET A 1 14.95 85.11 26.27
CA MET A 1 16.36 84.90 26.66
C MET A 1 16.39 83.72 27.62
N THR A 2 16.70 82.56 27.16
CA THR A 2 16.93 81.39 28.07
C THR A 2 17.86 80.43 27.36
N ARG A 3 19.01 80.25 27.88
CA ARG A 3 20.07 79.37 27.39
C ARG A 3 19.75 77.94 27.75
N VAL A 4 19.75 77.04 26.78
CA VAL A 4 19.70 75.60 26.99
C VAL A 4 21.09 75.06 26.91
N ALA A 5 21.55 74.46 27.99
CA ALA A 5 22.86 73.79 28.09
C ALA A 5 22.77 72.36 27.54
N THR A 6 23.58 72.07 26.55
CA THR A 6 23.82 70.72 26.03
C THR A 6 24.77 69.97 26.94
N ARG A 7 24.28 68.86 27.50
CA ARG A 7 25.13 67.87 28.21
C ARG A 7 25.52 66.77 27.26
N SER A 8 26.81 66.68 26.93
CA SER A 8 27.40 65.56 26.23
C SER A 8 27.53 64.35 27.15
N ALA A 9 26.87 63.25 26.83
CA ALA A 9 27.03 61.99 27.52
C ALA A 9 28.05 61.14 26.73
N THR A 10 29.20 60.94 27.30
CA THR A 10 30.25 60.01 26.80
C THR A 10 29.83 58.59 27.18
N ALA A 11 29.53 57.79 26.18
CA ALA A 11 29.26 56.32 26.36
C ALA A 11 30.61 55.58 26.36
N ALA A 12 30.96 55.01 27.50
CA ALA A 12 32.07 54.08 27.60
C ALA A 12 31.62 52.69 27.12
N VAL A 13 32.18 52.21 26.05
CA VAL A 13 31.99 50.85 25.55
C VAL A 13 32.93 49.93 26.36
N ALA A 14 32.35 49.13 27.25
CA ALA A 14 33.04 48.04 27.94
C ALA A 14 33.05 46.82 27.02
N VAL A 15 34.20 46.47 26.49
CA VAL A 15 34.43 45.21 25.79
C VAL A 15 34.59 44.10 26.82
N LEU A 16 33.54 43.28 27.01
CA LEU A 16 33.60 42.04 27.77
C LEU A 16 34.20 40.93 26.88
N VAL A 17 35.43 40.57 27.10
CA VAL A 17 36.06 39.38 26.54
C VAL A 17 35.54 38.19 27.34
N LEU A 18 34.57 37.49 26.80
CA LEU A 18 34.08 36.19 27.30
C LEU A 18 35.09 35.10 26.89
N ALA A 19 36.02 34.77 27.77
CA ALA A 19 36.80 33.54 27.72
C ALA A 19 35.86 32.36 28.07
N GLY A 20 35.09 31.89 27.07
CA GLY A 20 34.34 30.67 27.19
C GLY A 20 35.29 29.47 27.07
N CYS A 21 35.66 28.84 28.20
CA CYS A 21 36.20 27.49 28.17
C CYS A 21 35.10 26.59 27.62
N ALA A 22 35.18 26.23 26.37
CA ALA A 22 34.32 25.16 25.79
C ALA A 22 34.76 23.84 26.46
N VAL A 23 34.08 23.47 27.52
CA VAL A 23 34.11 22.09 28.03
C VAL A 23 33.31 21.27 27.01
N LEU A 24 34.00 20.70 26.04
CA LEU A 24 33.42 19.67 25.20
C LEU A 24 33.03 18.51 26.10
N PRO A 25 31.77 18.05 26.06
CA PRO A 25 31.42 16.84 26.80
C PRO A 25 32.33 15.72 26.31
N ALA A 26 32.86 14.94 27.26
CA ALA A 26 33.66 13.77 26.92
C ALA A 26 32.85 12.88 25.97
N MET A 27 33.47 12.44 24.87
CA MET A 27 32.84 11.48 24.01
C MET A 27 32.47 10.25 24.81
N PRO A 28 31.26 9.69 24.67
CA PRO A 28 30.91 8.46 25.33
C PRO A 28 31.93 7.38 24.98
N GLU A 29 32.31 6.59 25.95
CA GLU A 29 33.22 5.46 25.74
C GLU A 29 32.67 4.55 24.64
N PRO A 30 33.54 4.01 23.76
CA PRO A 30 33.11 3.07 22.73
C PRO A 30 32.36 1.90 23.41
N VAL A 31 31.16 1.61 22.88
CA VAL A 31 30.37 0.47 23.37
C VAL A 31 31.21 -0.81 23.22
N PRO A 32 31.43 -1.61 24.29
CA PRO A 32 32.17 -2.84 24.19
C PRO A 32 31.56 -3.74 23.10
N THR A 33 32.40 -4.30 22.25
CA THR A 33 31.95 -5.16 21.13
C THR A 33 31.33 -6.48 21.59
N ASP A 34 31.49 -6.83 22.86
CA ASP A 34 30.92 -8.02 23.53
C ASP A 34 29.42 -7.79 23.91
N LEU A 35 28.92 -6.55 23.85
CA LEU A 35 27.50 -6.25 24.04
C LEU A 35 26.68 -6.38 22.74
N VAL A 36 27.31 -6.59 21.60
CA VAL A 36 26.58 -6.99 20.38
C VAL A 36 26.14 -8.43 20.61
N PRO A 37 24.83 -8.72 20.74
CA PRO A 37 24.40 -10.11 20.86
C PRO A 37 24.97 -10.86 19.68
N SER A 38 25.69 -11.96 19.92
CA SER A 38 26.04 -12.89 18.87
C SER A 38 24.79 -13.14 18.06
N SER A 39 24.84 -12.87 16.76
CA SER A 39 23.69 -13.01 15.88
C SER A 39 23.00 -14.34 16.21
N VAL A 40 21.81 -14.24 16.82
CA VAL A 40 20.93 -15.41 16.91
C VAL A 40 20.84 -15.93 15.48
N PRO A 41 21.15 -17.19 15.20
CA PRO A 41 20.97 -17.71 13.85
C PRO A 41 19.53 -17.38 13.47
N VAL A 42 19.35 -16.45 12.55
CA VAL A 42 18.05 -16.24 11.94
C VAL A 42 17.72 -17.59 11.34
N ALA A 43 16.69 -18.25 11.87
CA ALA A 43 16.21 -19.48 11.30
C ALA A 43 15.99 -19.16 9.82
N THR A 44 16.77 -19.78 8.96
CA THR A 44 16.58 -19.65 7.52
C THR A 44 15.16 -20.10 7.31
N PRO A 45 14.26 -19.24 6.81
CA PRO A 45 12.90 -19.68 6.54
C PRO A 45 13.03 -20.91 5.66
N SER A 46 12.40 -22.00 6.07
CA SER A 46 12.37 -23.21 5.28
C SER A 46 11.92 -22.78 3.89
N SER A 47 12.80 -22.87 2.90
CA SER A 47 12.47 -22.44 1.54
C SER A 47 11.24 -23.25 1.14
N SER A 48 10.08 -22.60 1.11
CA SER A 48 8.95 -23.14 0.37
C SER A 48 9.48 -23.37 -1.03
N GLY A 49 9.43 -24.61 -1.53
CA GLY A 49 10.07 -25.03 -2.78
C GLY A 49 9.54 -24.36 -4.05
N ASN A 50 8.93 -23.18 -3.92
CA ASN A 50 8.28 -22.38 -4.95
C ASN A 50 8.97 -21.04 -5.23
N LEU A 51 10.10 -20.74 -4.58
CA LEU A 51 10.83 -19.51 -4.88
C LEU A 51 11.55 -19.64 -6.21
N SER A 52 11.30 -18.72 -7.11
CA SER A 52 12.10 -18.55 -8.32
C SER A 52 13.54 -18.11 -7.99
N PRO A 53 14.48 -18.22 -8.93
CA PRO A 53 15.88 -17.82 -8.73
C PRO A 53 16.08 -16.37 -8.27
N ASP A 54 15.13 -15.48 -8.52
CA ASP A 54 15.12 -14.06 -8.09
C ASP A 54 14.58 -13.84 -6.66
N GLY A 55 14.17 -14.91 -5.96
CA GLY A 55 13.69 -14.85 -4.58
C GLY A 55 12.23 -14.47 -4.39
N PHE A 56 11.46 -14.26 -5.48
CA PHE A 56 10.03 -13.97 -5.40
C PHE A 56 9.19 -15.22 -5.62
N ASP A 57 8.15 -15.40 -4.83
CA ASP A 57 7.15 -16.46 -5.01
C ASP A 57 6.03 -16.07 -6.00
N ALA A 58 5.16 -17.03 -6.32
CA ALA A 58 4.07 -16.80 -7.27
C ALA A 58 3.10 -15.70 -6.78
N ALA A 59 2.87 -15.60 -5.46
CA ALA A 59 1.98 -14.61 -4.87
C ALA A 59 2.55 -13.19 -5.02
N GLN A 60 3.85 -13.03 -4.81
CA GLN A 60 4.52 -11.74 -4.99
C GLN A 60 4.56 -11.30 -6.46
N ARG A 61 4.74 -12.26 -7.39
CA ARG A 61 4.84 -11.97 -8.83
C ARG A 61 3.54 -11.46 -9.45
N MET A 62 2.38 -11.82 -8.90
CA MET A 62 1.09 -11.33 -9.40
C MET A 62 0.81 -9.87 -9.00
N ALA A 63 1.48 -9.36 -7.96
CA ALA A 63 1.20 -8.05 -7.39
C ALA A 63 1.70 -6.92 -8.30
N VAL A 64 0.87 -5.91 -8.45
CA VAL A 64 1.15 -4.72 -9.24
C VAL A 64 0.99 -3.48 -8.37
N ARG A 65 2.00 -2.63 -8.34
CA ARG A 65 1.91 -1.31 -7.73
C ARG A 65 1.21 -0.37 -8.67
N ILE A 66 0.27 0.40 -8.14
CA ILE A 66 -0.51 1.39 -8.88
C ILE A 66 -0.19 2.78 -8.36
N ARG A 67 0.14 3.69 -9.25
CA ARG A 67 0.24 5.12 -8.99
C ARG A 67 -0.73 5.83 -9.91
N ASN A 68 -1.72 6.47 -9.34
CA ASN A 68 -2.72 7.23 -10.07
C ASN A 68 -2.38 8.73 -10.00
N VAL A 69 -2.01 9.29 -11.13
CA VAL A 69 -1.93 10.74 -11.32
C VAL A 69 -3.33 11.20 -11.68
N GLY A 70 -4.06 11.67 -10.68
CA GLY A 70 -5.42 12.16 -10.88
C GLY A 70 -5.46 13.58 -11.43
N CYS A 71 -6.67 14.10 -11.63
CA CYS A 71 -6.90 15.46 -12.15
C CYS A 71 -6.31 16.54 -11.24
N ASN A 72 -6.40 16.37 -9.92
CA ASN A 72 -5.92 17.31 -8.91
C ASN A 72 -5.29 16.59 -7.70
N SER A 73 -4.97 15.33 -7.82
CA SER A 73 -4.46 14.50 -6.73
C SER A 73 -3.47 13.47 -7.23
N LEU A 74 -2.67 12.97 -6.30
CA LEU A 74 -1.83 11.81 -6.52
C LEU A 74 -2.23 10.76 -5.50
N SER A 75 -2.54 9.55 -5.94
CA SER A 75 -2.83 8.43 -5.06
C SER A 75 -2.04 7.19 -5.43
N THR A 76 -1.94 6.27 -4.50
CA THR A 76 -1.28 4.99 -4.69
C THR A 76 -2.20 3.87 -4.23
N GLY A 77 -2.05 2.71 -4.87
CA GLY A 77 -2.76 1.51 -4.52
C GLY A 77 -2.01 0.28 -4.98
N SER A 78 -2.65 -0.84 -4.79
CA SER A 78 -2.20 -2.16 -5.22
C SER A 78 -3.18 -2.75 -6.21
N GLY A 79 -2.72 -3.75 -6.93
CA GLY A 79 -3.55 -4.59 -7.78
C GLY A 79 -2.90 -5.95 -7.94
N PHE A 80 -3.59 -6.86 -8.58
CA PHE A 80 -3.05 -8.18 -8.89
C PHE A 80 -3.58 -8.69 -10.23
N ALA A 81 -2.75 -9.44 -10.92
CA ALA A 81 -3.11 -10.06 -12.19
C ALA A 81 -4.14 -11.18 -11.97
N ILE A 82 -5.13 -11.29 -12.86
CA ILE A 82 -6.05 -12.43 -12.96
C ILE A 82 -5.88 -13.18 -14.26
N ASP A 83 -5.23 -12.57 -15.24
CA ASP A 83 -4.73 -13.20 -16.47
C ASP A 83 -3.51 -12.39 -16.99
N GLU A 84 -2.99 -12.76 -18.15
CA GLU A 84 -1.79 -12.14 -18.74
C GLU A 84 -1.95 -10.65 -19.08
N SER A 85 -3.16 -10.13 -19.16
CA SER A 85 -3.44 -8.73 -19.59
C SER A 85 -4.48 -8.02 -18.75
N THR A 86 -4.91 -8.64 -17.66
CA THR A 86 -5.97 -8.11 -16.82
C THR A 86 -5.55 -8.13 -15.35
N LEU A 87 -5.68 -7.00 -14.70
CA LEU A 87 -5.52 -6.90 -13.26
C LEU A 87 -6.79 -6.36 -12.59
N ILE A 88 -6.97 -6.76 -11.33
CA ILE A 88 -7.99 -6.27 -10.42
C ILE A 88 -7.37 -5.28 -9.45
N THR A 89 -8.12 -4.24 -9.14
CA THR A 89 -7.84 -3.26 -8.08
C THR A 89 -9.14 -2.67 -7.56
N ASN A 90 -9.06 -1.63 -6.72
CA ASN A 90 -10.26 -0.90 -6.31
C ASN A 90 -10.61 0.24 -7.27
N ARG A 91 -11.91 0.57 -7.32
CA ARG A 91 -12.42 1.73 -8.07
C ARG A 91 -11.77 3.02 -7.62
N HIS A 92 -11.71 3.28 -6.30
CA HIS A 92 -11.12 4.51 -5.76
C HIS A 92 -9.62 4.66 -6.06
N VAL A 93 -8.91 3.57 -6.36
CA VAL A 93 -7.49 3.61 -6.76
C VAL A 93 -7.32 4.16 -8.17
N VAL A 94 -8.26 3.90 -9.08
CA VAL A 94 -8.16 4.28 -10.50
C VAL A 94 -9.11 5.41 -10.90
N ALA A 95 -9.94 5.89 -9.97
CA ALA A 95 -10.89 6.96 -10.24
C ALA A 95 -10.17 8.29 -10.57
N ASP A 96 -10.83 9.14 -11.37
CA ASP A 96 -10.38 10.48 -11.73
C ASP A 96 -8.93 10.55 -12.25
N SER A 97 -8.52 9.54 -13.01
CA SER A 97 -7.17 9.38 -13.52
C SER A 97 -6.91 10.24 -14.75
N SER A 98 -5.80 10.98 -14.77
CA SER A 98 -5.20 11.55 -15.97
C SER A 98 -4.12 10.62 -16.54
N ASP A 99 -3.41 9.91 -15.66
CA ASP A 99 -2.37 8.95 -16.02
C ASP A 99 -2.29 7.85 -14.94
N LEU A 100 -2.46 6.60 -15.36
CA LEU A 100 -2.42 5.43 -14.50
C LEU A 100 -1.13 4.66 -14.76
N GLN A 101 -0.22 4.72 -13.79
CA GLN A 101 1.09 4.10 -13.86
C GLN A 101 1.09 2.78 -13.09
N LEU A 102 1.50 1.71 -13.76
CA LEU A 102 1.59 0.37 -13.18
C LEU A 102 3.04 -0.09 -13.14
N SER A 103 3.44 -0.72 -12.05
CA SER A 103 4.76 -1.37 -11.97
C SER A 103 4.61 -2.77 -11.37
N THR A 104 5.22 -3.75 -12.00
CA THR A 104 5.25 -5.14 -11.52
C THR A 104 6.20 -5.31 -10.33
N TYR A 105 6.20 -6.49 -9.72
CA TYR A 105 7.02 -6.85 -8.56
C TYR A 105 8.53 -6.58 -8.74
N ASP A 106 9.03 -6.68 -9.97
CA ASP A 106 10.43 -6.45 -10.36
C ASP A 106 10.70 -5.00 -10.81
N GLY A 107 9.70 -4.11 -10.68
CA GLY A 107 9.81 -2.69 -11.00
C GLY A 107 9.64 -2.35 -12.48
N ARG A 108 9.25 -3.30 -13.32
CA ARG A 108 8.97 -3.07 -14.73
C ARG A 108 7.66 -2.32 -14.89
N ASP A 109 7.68 -1.24 -15.63
CA ASP A 109 6.47 -0.48 -16.00
C ASP A 109 5.63 -1.27 -17.00
N VAL A 110 4.31 -1.15 -16.85
CA VAL A 110 3.30 -1.84 -17.66
C VAL A 110 2.33 -0.81 -18.25
N ALA A 111 2.18 -0.80 -19.56
CA ALA A 111 1.30 0.14 -20.23
C ALA A 111 -0.17 -0.23 -20.05
N VAL A 112 -0.99 0.74 -19.65
CA VAL A 112 -2.44 0.61 -19.50
C VAL A 112 -3.12 0.85 -20.84
N THR A 113 -4.03 -0.03 -21.25
CA THR A 113 -4.84 0.12 -22.47
C THR A 113 -6.28 0.53 -22.16
N ALA A 114 -6.82 0.09 -21.04
CA ALA A 114 -8.17 0.43 -20.60
C ALA A 114 -8.31 0.27 -19.09
N SER A 115 -9.22 1.03 -18.50
CA SER A 115 -9.65 0.91 -17.12
C SER A 115 -11.16 0.99 -17.04
N SER A 116 -11.77 0.11 -16.24
CA SER A 116 -13.23 0.05 -16.05
C SER A 116 -13.54 -0.18 -14.58
N THR A 117 -14.61 0.40 -14.09
CA THR A 117 -15.01 0.35 -12.67
C THR A 117 -16.40 -0.24 -12.50
N ALA A 118 -16.60 -1.02 -11.45
CA ALA A 118 -17.91 -1.52 -11.08
C ALA A 118 -18.73 -0.42 -10.38
N ALA A 119 -19.97 -0.22 -10.83
CA ALA A 119 -20.84 0.83 -10.29
C ALA A 119 -21.31 0.53 -8.85
N LEU A 120 -21.49 -0.75 -8.51
CA LEU A 120 -22.06 -1.22 -7.24
C LEU A 120 -21.03 -1.79 -6.27
N ALA A 121 -19.76 -1.73 -6.63
CA ALA A 121 -18.66 -2.23 -5.80
C ALA A 121 -17.42 -1.36 -5.96
N ASP A 122 -16.59 -1.32 -4.94
CA ASP A 122 -15.31 -0.63 -5.01
C ASP A 122 -14.26 -1.50 -5.72
N LEU A 123 -14.58 -2.00 -6.92
CA LEU A 123 -13.69 -2.80 -7.75
C LEU A 123 -13.47 -2.17 -9.11
N ALA A 124 -12.30 -2.42 -9.68
CA ALA A 124 -11.91 -2.02 -11.01
C ALA A 124 -11.15 -3.13 -11.73
N VAL A 125 -11.31 -3.15 -13.04
CA VAL A 125 -10.55 -3.98 -13.98
C VAL A 125 -9.67 -3.06 -14.81
N VAL A 126 -8.38 -3.34 -14.86
CA VAL A 126 -7.44 -2.61 -15.71
C VAL A 126 -6.84 -3.58 -16.73
N ARG A 127 -6.83 -3.18 -17.99
CA ARG A 127 -6.25 -3.92 -19.11
C ARG A 127 -4.87 -3.36 -19.44
N THR A 128 -3.94 -4.26 -19.74
CA THR A 128 -2.56 -3.91 -20.05
C THR A 128 -2.18 -4.29 -21.49
N ALA A 129 -1.23 -3.57 -22.07
CA ALA A 129 -0.63 -3.93 -23.36
C ALA A 129 0.45 -5.00 -23.20
N ASP A 130 1.16 -4.96 -22.06
CA ASP A 130 2.24 -5.86 -21.75
C ASP A 130 1.74 -7.02 -20.92
N ALA A 131 2.35 -8.20 -21.10
CA ALA A 131 2.00 -9.37 -20.32
C ALA A 131 2.39 -9.21 -18.84
N LEU A 132 1.44 -9.53 -17.96
CA LEU A 132 1.65 -9.59 -16.52
C LEU A 132 2.37 -10.91 -16.16
N PRO A 133 3.24 -10.92 -15.13
CA PRO A 133 4.14 -12.05 -14.89
C PRO A 133 3.43 -13.35 -14.47
N THR A 134 2.38 -13.25 -13.68
CA THR A 134 1.68 -14.41 -13.09
C THR A 134 0.26 -14.01 -12.71
N ALA A 135 -0.68 -14.92 -12.87
CA ALA A 135 -2.06 -14.79 -12.42
C ALA A 135 -2.39 -15.96 -11.48
N PRO A 136 -2.85 -15.70 -10.24
CA PRO A 136 -3.33 -16.72 -9.34
C PRO A 136 -4.71 -17.20 -9.76
N GLY A 137 -5.10 -18.39 -9.32
CA GLY A 137 -6.50 -18.82 -9.40
C GLY A 137 -7.37 -18.05 -8.40
N LEU A 138 -8.62 -17.84 -8.76
CA LEU A 138 -9.64 -17.40 -7.79
C LEU A 138 -10.16 -18.62 -7.03
N ALA A 139 -10.32 -18.50 -5.72
CA ALA A 139 -10.98 -19.54 -4.92
C ALA A 139 -12.43 -19.72 -5.35
N ASP A 140 -12.98 -20.92 -5.13
CA ASP A 140 -14.36 -21.23 -5.51
C ASP A 140 -15.41 -20.74 -4.51
N ALA A 141 -14.99 -20.49 -3.26
CA ALA A 141 -15.83 -20.01 -2.17
C ALA A 141 -15.09 -18.97 -1.33
N ASP A 142 -15.87 -18.20 -0.58
CA ASP A 142 -15.34 -17.29 0.43
C ASP A 142 -14.74 -18.08 1.60
N PRO A 143 -13.72 -17.57 2.28
CA PRO A 143 -13.12 -18.24 3.42
C PRO A 143 -14.02 -18.16 4.65
N ASP A 144 -13.93 -19.15 5.52
CA ASP A 144 -14.63 -19.19 6.80
C ASP A 144 -13.90 -18.40 7.90
N PRO A 145 -14.61 -17.94 8.94
CA PRO A 145 -13.97 -17.35 10.12
C PRO A 145 -12.96 -18.32 10.77
N GLY A 146 -11.74 -17.84 10.97
CA GLY A 146 -10.61 -18.61 11.48
C GLY A 146 -9.63 -19.05 10.40
N ASP A 147 -10.00 -18.99 9.13
CA ASP A 147 -9.09 -19.33 8.03
C ASP A 147 -7.92 -18.35 7.97
N GLU A 148 -6.74 -18.88 7.72
CA GLU A 148 -5.54 -18.08 7.52
C GLU A 148 -5.58 -17.40 6.16
N VAL A 149 -5.20 -16.14 6.14
CA VAL A 149 -5.12 -15.34 4.91
C VAL A 149 -3.80 -14.59 4.82
N THR A 150 -3.34 -14.40 3.60
CA THR A 150 -2.15 -13.63 3.27
C THR A 150 -2.52 -12.47 2.35
N VAL A 151 -2.12 -11.26 2.71
CA VAL A 151 -2.31 -10.04 1.90
C VAL A 151 -1.00 -9.69 1.20
N VAL A 152 -1.05 -9.47 -0.10
CA VAL A 152 0.12 -9.12 -0.92
C VAL A 152 -0.13 -7.82 -1.66
N GLY A 153 0.69 -6.81 -1.41
CA GLY A 153 0.52 -5.49 -2.03
C GLY A 153 1.60 -4.47 -1.68
N TYR A 154 1.30 -3.19 -1.89
CA TYR A 154 2.25 -2.09 -1.78
C TYR A 154 1.75 -1.02 -0.81
N PRO A 155 1.85 -1.25 0.51
CA PRO A 155 1.48 -0.25 1.50
C PRO A 155 2.22 1.06 1.24
N GLN A 156 1.50 2.18 1.31
CA GLN A 156 2.00 3.54 1.05
C GLN A 156 2.64 3.74 -0.34
N GLY A 157 2.37 2.83 -1.30
CA GLY A 157 3.04 2.81 -2.60
C GLY A 157 4.53 2.45 -2.52
N GLY A 158 4.96 1.91 -1.40
CA GLY A 158 6.34 1.57 -1.08
C GLY A 158 6.80 0.21 -1.61
N ALA A 159 7.47 -0.56 -0.76
CA ALA A 159 7.96 -1.89 -1.09
C ALA A 159 6.82 -2.92 -1.13
N LEU A 160 6.99 -3.94 -1.98
CA LEU A 160 6.14 -5.12 -1.98
C LEU A 160 6.16 -5.76 -0.59
N THR A 161 4.99 -5.93 -0.01
CA THR A 161 4.83 -6.40 1.37
C THR A 161 3.85 -7.56 1.39
N VAL A 162 4.17 -8.54 2.21
CA VAL A 162 3.33 -9.71 2.49
C VAL A 162 3.00 -9.69 3.97
N THR A 163 1.70 -9.65 4.29
CA THR A 163 1.22 -9.73 5.67
C THR A 163 0.27 -10.90 5.83
N SER A 164 0.25 -11.53 7.00
CA SER A 164 -0.63 -12.66 7.28
C SER A 164 -1.59 -12.31 8.41
N GLY A 165 -2.72 -12.97 8.40
CA GLY A 165 -3.75 -12.84 9.42
C GLY A 165 -4.79 -13.94 9.29
N GLN A 166 -5.95 -13.73 9.88
CA GLN A 166 -7.07 -14.65 9.82
C GLN A 166 -8.36 -13.89 9.52
N VAL A 167 -9.29 -14.56 8.88
CA VAL A 167 -10.67 -14.08 8.77
C VAL A 167 -11.30 -14.06 10.16
N ILE A 168 -11.80 -12.90 10.59
CA ILE A 168 -12.50 -12.73 11.86
C ILE A 168 -13.99 -13.03 11.68
N GLY A 169 -14.53 -12.72 10.50
CA GLY A 169 -15.94 -12.89 10.17
C GLY A 169 -16.35 -12.05 8.98
N ALA A 170 -17.63 -11.83 8.82
CA ALA A 170 -18.22 -10.95 7.83
C ALA A 170 -19.07 -9.87 8.50
N THR A 171 -19.19 -8.72 7.85
CA THR A 171 -20.05 -7.62 8.29
C THR A 171 -20.72 -6.95 7.09
N THR A 172 -21.77 -6.20 7.34
CA THR A 172 -22.30 -5.30 6.30
C THR A 172 -21.26 -4.23 6.00
N ASP A 173 -21.12 -3.89 4.74
CA ASP A 173 -20.15 -2.91 4.28
C ASP A 173 -20.20 -1.62 5.10
N PRO A 174 -19.14 -1.27 5.86
CA PRO A 174 -19.13 -0.11 6.73
C PRO A 174 -18.99 1.22 5.98
N LEU A 175 -18.61 1.19 4.71
CA LEU A 175 -18.43 2.38 3.88
C LEU A 175 -19.66 2.70 3.01
N ASN A 176 -20.72 1.88 3.07
CA ASN A 176 -21.92 1.99 2.22
C ASN A 176 -21.62 1.97 0.71
N GLU A 177 -20.58 1.24 0.31
CA GLU A 177 -20.22 1.06 -1.11
C GLU A 177 -21.12 0.05 -1.84
N ASN A 178 -22.26 -0.33 -1.24
CA ASN A 178 -23.24 -1.29 -1.77
C ASN A 178 -22.69 -2.70 -2.02
N LEU A 179 -21.60 -3.06 -1.34
CA LEU A 179 -20.98 -4.38 -1.46
C LEU A 179 -21.78 -5.49 -0.75
N GLY A 180 -22.75 -5.12 0.09
CA GLY A 180 -23.50 -6.08 0.89
C GLY A 180 -22.66 -6.59 2.06
N GLN A 181 -22.29 -7.87 2.04
CA GLN A 181 -21.40 -8.47 3.06
C GLN A 181 -19.95 -8.36 2.61
N VAL A 182 -19.09 -7.98 3.52
CA VAL A 182 -17.63 -7.92 3.33
C VAL A 182 -16.94 -8.75 4.41
N LEU A 183 -15.80 -9.32 4.10
CA LEU A 183 -14.99 -10.04 5.08
C LEU A 183 -14.22 -9.06 5.96
N VAL A 184 -14.01 -9.46 7.21
CA VAL A 184 -13.17 -8.76 8.17
C VAL A 184 -11.97 -9.64 8.49
N THR A 185 -10.77 -9.11 8.38
CA THR A 185 -9.54 -9.82 8.74
C THR A 185 -8.70 -9.00 9.72
N ASN A 186 -7.78 -9.67 10.43
CA ASN A 186 -6.77 -9.01 11.26
C ASN A 186 -5.40 -8.92 10.56
N ALA A 187 -5.32 -9.27 9.28
CA ALA A 187 -4.12 -9.02 8.50
C ALA A 187 -3.86 -7.50 8.45
N GLU A 188 -2.65 -7.11 8.78
CA GLU A 188 -2.27 -5.69 8.83
C GLU A 188 -2.19 -5.10 7.44
N VAL A 189 -2.91 -3.99 7.23
CA VAL A 189 -2.90 -3.23 5.98
C VAL A 189 -2.74 -1.75 6.25
N GLU A 190 -2.17 -1.02 5.28
CA GLU A 190 -1.95 0.42 5.36
C GLU A 190 -2.55 1.14 4.13
N PRO A 191 -2.73 2.46 4.16
CA PRO A 191 -3.05 3.21 2.94
C PRO A 191 -2.10 2.81 1.80
N GLY A 192 -2.65 2.55 0.61
CA GLY A 192 -1.89 1.96 -0.50
C GLY A 192 -2.04 0.43 -0.63
N SER A 193 -2.48 -0.28 0.42
CA SER A 193 -2.87 -1.70 0.32
C SER A 193 -4.22 -1.90 -0.37
N SER A 194 -5.00 -0.85 -0.63
CA SER A 194 -6.24 -0.94 -1.41
C SER A 194 -5.98 -1.61 -2.76
N GLY A 195 -6.78 -2.62 -3.09
CA GLY A 195 -6.62 -3.44 -4.29
C GLY A 195 -5.67 -4.63 -4.14
N SER A 196 -5.06 -4.82 -2.97
CA SER A 196 -4.23 -6.00 -2.69
C SER A 196 -5.05 -7.28 -2.74
N ALA A 197 -4.44 -8.34 -3.28
CA ALA A 197 -5.01 -9.68 -3.19
C ALA A 197 -4.97 -10.21 -1.76
N VAL A 198 -6.04 -10.86 -1.36
CA VAL A 198 -6.11 -11.70 -0.16
C VAL A 198 -6.11 -13.14 -0.62
N LEU A 199 -5.15 -13.93 -0.14
CA LEU A 199 -4.90 -15.30 -0.57
C LEU A 199 -5.22 -16.29 0.55
N ASP A 200 -5.67 -17.47 0.17
CA ASP A 200 -5.75 -18.64 1.04
C ASP A 200 -4.38 -19.36 1.17
N ALA A 201 -4.35 -20.44 1.93
CA ALA A 201 -3.16 -21.25 2.14
C ALA A 201 -2.62 -21.92 0.85
N GLU A 202 -3.48 -22.10 -0.16
CA GLU A 202 -3.13 -22.64 -1.47
C GLU A 202 -2.67 -21.55 -2.45
N GLY A 203 -2.66 -20.28 -2.05
CA GLY A 203 -2.28 -19.14 -2.88
C GLY A 203 -3.35 -18.71 -3.88
N ARG A 204 -4.63 -19.10 -3.66
CA ARG A 204 -5.77 -18.65 -4.47
C ARG A 204 -6.35 -17.38 -3.88
N VAL A 205 -6.86 -16.50 -4.73
CA VAL A 205 -7.50 -15.26 -4.27
C VAL A 205 -8.84 -15.56 -3.64
N VAL A 206 -9.01 -15.17 -2.38
CA VAL A 206 -10.25 -15.21 -1.61
C VAL A 206 -10.90 -13.85 -1.43
N GLY A 207 -10.25 -12.78 -1.86
CA GLY A 207 -10.83 -11.44 -1.83
C GLY A 207 -9.87 -10.32 -2.19
N VAL A 208 -10.37 -9.09 -2.10
CA VAL A 208 -9.65 -7.85 -2.44
C VAL A 208 -9.75 -6.87 -1.28
N VAL A 209 -8.62 -6.42 -0.76
CA VAL A 209 -8.57 -5.38 0.29
C VAL A 209 -9.13 -4.08 -0.26
N TYR A 210 -10.04 -3.41 0.46
CA TYR A 210 -10.54 -2.11 0.04
C TYR A 210 -10.50 -1.04 1.13
N ALA A 211 -10.47 -1.43 2.41
CA ALA A 211 -10.47 -0.49 3.52
C ALA A 211 -9.86 -1.09 4.79
N LYS A 212 -9.61 -0.22 5.77
CA LYS A 212 -9.30 -0.59 7.15
C LYS A 212 -10.02 0.33 8.12
N ASN A 213 -10.19 -0.12 9.37
CA ASN A 213 -10.68 0.72 10.45
C ASN A 213 -9.55 1.18 11.38
N SER A 214 -9.89 2.03 12.34
CA SER A 214 -8.95 2.56 13.33
C SER A 214 -8.45 1.53 14.34
N THR A 215 -9.06 0.35 14.42
CA THR A 215 -8.68 -0.74 15.33
C THR A 215 -7.78 -1.77 14.68
N GLY A 216 -7.33 -1.53 13.44
CA GLY A 216 -6.39 -2.40 12.72
C GLY A 216 -7.04 -3.57 11.99
N GLN A 217 -8.37 -3.62 11.90
CA GLN A 217 -9.06 -4.61 11.07
C GLN A 217 -9.11 -4.14 9.62
N SER A 218 -8.90 -5.06 8.68
CA SER A 218 -9.03 -4.81 7.26
C SER A 218 -10.36 -5.36 6.73
N PHE A 219 -10.94 -4.64 5.78
CA PHE A 219 -12.16 -5.03 5.08
C PHE A 219 -11.83 -5.50 3.68
N VAL A 220 -12.45 -6.59 3.29
CA VAL A 220 -12.11 -7.33 2.07
C VAL A 220 -13.38 -7.61 1.28
N VAL A 221 -13.38 -7.25 0.01
CA VAL A 221 -14.43 -7.68 -0.93
C VAL A 221 -14.28 -9.18 -1.14
N PRO A 222 -15.31 -10.00 -0.86
CA PRO A 222 -15.22 -11.45 -0.99
C PRO A 222 -14.98 -11.90 -2.43
N VAL A 223 -14.34 -13.06 -2.61
CA VAL A 223 -14.14 -13.63 -3.94
C VAL A 223 -15.45 -13.97 -4.65
N SER A 224 -16.48 -14.34 -3.91
CA SER A 224 -17.82 -14.56 -4.46
C SER A 224 -18.37 -13.32 -5.17
N THR A 225 -18.23 -12.14 -4.57
CA THR A 225 -18.60 -10.86 -5.17
C THR A 225 -17.73 -10.54 -6.41
N LEU A 226 -16.42 -10.75 -6.32
CA LEU A 226 -15.51 -10.55 -7.46
C LEU A 226 -15.90 -11.46 -8.62
N ARG A 227 -16.12 -12.75 -8.38
CA ARG A 227 -16.53 -13.72 -9.41
C ARG A 227 -17.87 -13.35 -10.05
N GLN A 228 -18.84 -12.93 -9.24
CA GLN A 228 -20.14 -12.48 -9.74
C GLN A 228 -20.00 -11.30 -10.70
N LEU A 229 -19.20 -10.28 -10.33
CA LEU A 229 -18.96 -9.10 -11.16
C LEU A 229 -18.19 -9.44 -12.44
N LEU A 230 -17.20 -10.32 -12.35
CA LEU A 230 -16.42 -10.76 -13.53
C LEU A 230 -17.27 -11.59 -14.52
N ALA A 231 -18.31 -12.25 -14.05
CA ALA A 231 -19.25 -13.02 -14.89
C ALA A 231 -20.32 -12.14 -15.58
N ASP A 232 -20.49 -10.88 -15.13
CA ASP A 232 -21.44 -9.93 -15.70
C ASP A 232 -20.68 -8.92 -16.58
N GLU A 233 -20.78 -9.08 -17.90
CA GLU A 233 -20.14 -8.18 -18.88
C GLU A 233 -20.55 -6.72 -18.73
N THR A 234 -21.69 -6.44 -18.09
CA THR A 234 -22.23 -5.08 -17.89
C THR A 234 -21.85 -4.47 -16.55
N ALA A 235 -21.21 -5.24 -15.65
CA ALA A 235 -20.86 -4.78 -14.31
C ALA A 235 -19.81 -3.67 -14.30
N PHE A 236 -18.94 -3.64 -15.31
CA PHE A 236 -17.85 -2.68 -15.39
C PHE A 236 -18.07 -1.67 -16.51
N ALA A 237 -18.11 -0.39 -16.16
CA ALA A 237 -18.15 0.72 -17.09
C ALA A 237 -16.76 1.36 -17.24
N ALA A 238 -16.44 1.82 -18.45
CA ALA A 238 -15.18 2.49 -18.72
C ALA A 238 -14.97 3.68 -17.76
N THR A 239 -13.78 3.79 -17.20
CA THR A 239 -13.41 4.91 -16.34
C THR A 239 -13.34 6.19 -17.17
N THR A 240 -13.98 7.25 -16.69
CA THR A 240 -13.85 8.57 -17.31
C THR A 240 -12.49 9.16 -16.94
N SER A 241 -11.69 9.46 -17.96
CA SER A 241 -10.47 10.25 -17.75
C SER A 241 -10.83 11.70 -17.41
N CYS A 242 -9.88 12.42 -16.80
CA CYS A 242 -10.02 13.86 -16.58
C CYS A 242 -10.41 14.55 -17.88
N THR A 243 -11.61 15.10 -17.97
CA THR A 243 -11.92 16.07 -19.03
C THR A 243 -11.13 17.32 -18.70
N GLY A 244 -10.10 17.59 -19.51
CA GLY A 244 -9.29 18.81 -19.36
C GLY A 244 -10.21 20.03 -19.33
N GLY A 245 -10.12 20.81 -18.24
CA GLY A 245 -10.73 22.11 -18.14
C GLY A 245 -10.02 23.14 -19.00
#